data_d06167067b86e5d9931fb4d2c89eca73
#
_entry.id   d06167067b86e5d9931fb4d2c89eca73
#
_cell.length_a   1.000
_cell.length_b   1.000
_cell.length_c   1.000
_cell.angle_alpha   90.00
_cell.angle_beta   90.00
_cell.angle_gamma   90.00
#
_symmetry.space_group_name_H-M   'P 1'
#
loop_
_entity.id
_entity.type
_entity.pdbx_description
1 polymer ?
#
loop_
_entity_poly.entity_id
_entity_poly.type
_entity_poly.pdbx_seq_one_letter_code
_entity_poly.pdbx_strand_id
1 'polypeptide(L)'
;MGIGKVWNSFEEVIADIKDGDTVVVGGFGLCGIPEKAISALEHKGTKDLTVVSNNCGIDDWGLGLLLANKQIKKMIASYVGENKIFEQQFLSGELEVELTPQGTLAERIRAGGAGIPGFYTATGVGTPIAEGKEVKVFDGKDYILEKGIVGDFALVKAWKADKLGNLVYRKTSRNFNPLAAMAGKITIAEVEEIVEVGELDPDHIHTPGVFVQRVLLGENYEKRIERLTVKKGEA
;
A
#
# COMPACT_ATOMS: atom_id res chain seq x y z
N MET A 1 3.56 -18.56 -24.72
CA MET A 1 4.60 -18.48 -23.67
C MET A 1 3.96 -17.84 -22.47
N GLY A 2 3.66 -18.62 -21.42
CA GLY A 2 3.21 -18.08 -20.15
C GLY A 2 4.39 -17.37 -19.52
N ILE A 3 4.31 -16.05 -19.42
CA ILE A 3 5.31 -15.28 -18.66
C ILE A 3 5.07 -15.67 -17.20
N GLY A 4 5.99 -16.48 -16.64
CA GLY A 4 5.93 -16.85 -15.24
C GLY A 4 6.00 -15.58 -14.39
N LYS A 5 5.00 -15.36 -13.54
CA LYS A 5 4.98 -14.21 -12.61
C LYS A 5 5.72 -14.47 -11.32
N VAL A 6 6.14 -15.70 -11.08
CA VAL A 6 6.86 -16.09 -9.88
C VAL A 6 8.33 -15.71 -10.01
N TRP A 7 8.82 -15.00 -9.02
CA TRP A 7 10.20 -14.54 -8.90
C TRP A 7 10.85 -15.23 -7.69
N ASN A 8 12.20 -15.29 -7.67
CA ASN A 8 12.94 -16.00 -6.65
C ASN A 8 13.76 -15.08 -5.73
N SER A 9 13.87 -13.80 -6.04
CA SER A 9 14.65 -12.85 -5.26
C SER A 9 13.87 -11.54 -5.06
N PHE A 10 13.85 -11.05 -3.83
CA PHE A 10 13.27 -9.75 -3.50
C PHE A 10 14.08 -8.60 -4.09
N GLU A 11 15.40 -8.75 -4.17
CA GLU A 11 16.30 -7.75 -4.77
C GLU A 11 16.02 -7.59 -6.27
N GLU A 12 15.85 -8.71 -6.98
CA GLU A 12 15.56 -8.69 -8.42
C GLU A 12 14.17 -8.11 -8.71
N VAL A 13 13.18 -8.49 -7.91
CA VAL A 13 11.78 -8.11 -8.16
C VAL A 13 11.54 -6.61 -8.00
N ILE A 14 12.36 -5.92 -7.19
CA ILE A 14 12.27 -4.46 -6.95
C ILE A 14 13.37 -3.68 -7.70
N ALA A 15 14.20 -4.35 -8.49
CA ALA A 15 15.41 -3.74 -9.08
C ALA A 15 15.13 -2.51 -9.96
N ASP A 16 13.98 -2.47 -10.60
CA ASP A 16 13.54 -1.39 -11.48
C ASP A 16 12.76 -0.26 -10.78
N ILE A 17 12.51 -0.33 -9.46
CA ILE A 17 12.02 0.83 -8.69
C ILE A 17 13.13 1.88 -8.64
N LYS A 18 12.85 3.09 -9.10
CA LYS A 18 13.83 4.19 -9.26
C LYS A 18 13.56 5.32 -8.28
N ASP A 19 14.54 6.19 -8.14
CA ASP A 19 14.39 7.43 -7.41
C ASP A 19 13.25 8.26 -8.00
N GLY A 20 12.38 8.79 -7.14
CA GLY A 20 11.22 9.58 -7.50
C GLY A 20 9.97 8.79 -7.85
N ASP A 21 10.02 7.46 -7.91
CA ASP A 21 8.83 6.64 -8.19
C ASP A 21 7.77 6.77 -7.11
N THR A 22 6.51 6.59 -7.53
CA THR A 22 5.36 6.48 -6.62
C THR A 22 5.08 5.01 -6.31
N VAL A 23 5.12 4.66 -5.02
CA VAL A 23 4.90 3.29 -4.53
C VAL A 23 3.66 3.24 -3.65
N VAL A 24 2.64 2.50 -4.07
CA VAL A 24 1.43 2.24 -3.29
C VAL A 24 1.65 0.99 -2.45
N VAL A 25 1.53 1.10 -1.13
CA VAL A 25 1.84 0.00 -0.22
C VAL A 25 0.61 -0.43 0.56
N GLY A 26 0.26 -1.71 0.47
CA GLY A 26 -0.81 -2.32 1.22
C GLY A 26 -0.50 -2.44 2.71
N GLY A 27 -1.50 -2.80 3.49
CA GLY A 27 -1.40 -2.91 4.94
C GLY A 27 -2.23 -1.87 5.69
N PHE A 28 -2.37 -2.09 6.99
CA PHE A 28 -3.03 -1.20 7.93
C PHE A 28 -2.30 -1.32 9.27
N GLY A 29 -1.70 -0.24 9.75
CA GLY A 29 -0.70 -0.36 10.79
C GLY A 29 0.42 -1.29 10.32
N LEU A 30 0.73 -2.29 11.13
CA LEU A 30 1.66 -3.37 10.75
C LEU A 30 0.94 -4.62 10.21
N CYS A 31 -0.41 -4.63 10.23
CA CYS A 31 -1.17 -5.79 9.77
C CYS A 31 -1.20 -5.87 8.24
N GLY A 32 -0.71 -6.99 7.70
CA GLY A 32 -0.76 -7.26 6.26
C GLY A 32 0.20 -6.41 5.43
N ILE A 33 1.28 -5.91 6.01
CA ILE A 33 2.35 -5.23 5.28
C ILE A 33 3.24 -6.25 4.54
N PRO A 34 3.78 -5.90 3.36
CA PRO A 34 4.75 -6.71 2.63
C PRO A 34 6.15 -6.54 3.24
N GLU A 35 6.42 -7.23 4.36
CA GLU A 35 7.63 -7.05 5.19
C GLU A 35 8.93 -7.19 4.41
N LYS A 36 9.01 -8.23 3.58
CA LYS A 36 10.25 -8.57 2.86
C LYS A 36 10.49 -7.65 1.68
N ALA A 37 9.43 -7.27 0.95
CA ALA A 37 9.54 -6.30 -0.13
C ALA A 37 9.92 -4.91 0.39
N ILE A 38 9.39 -4.49 1.54
CA ILE A 38 9.78 -3.23 2.19
C ILE A 38 11.25 -3.29 2.63
N SER A 39 11.69 -4.39 3.26
CA SER A 39 13.09 -4.55 3.67
C SER A 39 14.05 -4.56 2.46
N ALA A 40 13.69 -5.24 1.38
CA ALA A 40 14.49 -5.21 0.16
C ALA A 40 14.61 -3.78 -0.42
N LEU A 41 13.49 -3.02 -0.43
CA LEU A 41 13.50 -1.63 -0.90
C LEU A 41 14.33 -0.71 0.02
N GLU A 42 14.31 -0.98 1.32
CA GLU A 42 15.16 -0.30 2.30
C GLU A 42 16.64 -0.54 1.98
N HIS A 43 17.06 -1.79 1.81
CA HIS A 43 18.44 -2.16 1.48
C HIS A 43 18.89 -1.63 0.11
N LYS A 44 18.00 -1.59 -0.87
CA LYS A 44 18.29 -1.02 -2.18
C LYS A 44 18.65 0.47 -2.11
N GLY A 45 18.12 1.19 -1.12
CA GLY A 45 18.46 2.58 -0.88
C GLY A 45 17.90 3.58 -1.89
N THR A 46 16.84 3.21 -2.65
CA THR A 46 16.12 4.10 -3.58
C THR A 46 15.63 5.35 -2.85
N LYS A 47 15.79 6.54 -3.45
CA LYS A 47 15.52 7.83 -2.82
C LYS A 47 14.32 8.56 -3.44
N ASP A 48 13.94 9.65 -2.77
CA ASP A 48 12.91 10.60 -3.25
C ASP A 48 11.54 9.95 -3.55
N LEU A 49 11.25 8.81 -2.94
CA LEU A 49 9.99 8.08 -3.17
C LEU A 49 8.78 8.89 -2.72
N THR A 50 7.71 8.81 -3.51
CA THR A 50 6.35 9.13 -3.05
C THR A 50 5.70 7.84 -2.60
N VAL A 51 5.40 7.72 -1.30
CA VAL A 51 4.76 6.52 -0.76
C VAL A 51 3.31 6.81 -0.41
N VAL A 52 2.42 5.92 -0.86
CA VAL A 52 0.98 5.98 -0.59
C VAL A 52 0.60 4.77 0.26
N SER A 53 0.17 4.99 1.49
CA SER A 53 -0.28 3.92 2.40
C SER A 53 -1.17 4.50 3.49
N ASN A 54 -1.91 3.65 4.20
CA ASN A 54 -2.76 4.10 5.31
C ASN A 54 -1.96 4.88 6.38
N ASN A 55 -0.78 4.39 6.74
CA ASN A 55 0.19 4.98 7.68
C ASN A 55 1.60 4.58 7.25
N CYS A 56 2.61 4.94 8.03
CA CYS A 56 4.02 4.66 7.69
C CYS A 56 4.72 3.73 8.70
N GLY A 57 4.06 2.63 9.08
CA GLY A 57 4.62 1.69 10.04
C GLY A 57 4.89 2.32 11.43
N ILE A 58 5.93 1.83 12.08
CA ILE A 58 6.49 2.38 13.33
C ILE A 58 7.98 2.70 13.12
N ASP A 59 8.63 3.31 14.10
CA ASP A 59 10.01 3.81 13.99
C ASP A 59 11.00 2.78 13.40
N ASP A 60 10.88 1.51 13.81
CA ASP A 60 11.83 0.43 13.51
C ASP A 60 11.22 -0.73 12.70
N TRP A 61 10.03 -0.53 12.11
CA TRP A 61 9.38 -1.59 11.33
C TRP A 61 8.43 -1.09 10.23
N GLY A 62 8.30 -1.92 9.20
CA GLY A 62 7.48 -1.58 8.03
C GLY A 62 8.04 -0.37 7.29
N LEU A 63 7.18 0.50 6.80
CA LEU A 63 7.59 1.71 6.07
C LEU A 63 8.42 2.69 6.91
N GLY A 64 8.41 2.57 8.25
CA GLY A 64 9.27 3.35 9.12
C GLY A 64 10.76 3.18 8.83
N LEU A 65 11.18 2.01 8.34
CA LEU A 65 12.56 1.75 7.91
C LEU A 65 12.97 2.69 6.76
N LEU A 66 12.07 2.91 5.80
CA LEU A 66 12.34 3.82 4.68
C LEU A 66 12.40 5.28 5.12
N LEU A 67 11.61 5.68 6.13
CA LEU A 67 11.69 7.02 6.73
C LEU A 67 13.00 7.22 7.47
N ALA A 68 13.42 6.26 8.29
CA ALA A 68 14.68 6.32 9.03
C ALA A 68 15.88 6.52 8.09
N ASN A 69 15.84 5.89 6.90
CA ASN A 69 16.88 5.99 5.87
C ASN A 69 16.68 7.17 4.90
N LYS A 70 15.69 8.05 5.15
CA LYS A 70 15.38 9.22 4.30
C LYS A 70 15.18 8.85 2.82
N GLN A 71 14.48 7.74 2.60
CA GLN A 71 14.15 7.25 1.26
C GLN A 71 12.83 7.83 0.75
N ILE A 72 11.95 8.30 1.66
CA ILE A 72 10.65 8.87 1.34
C ILE A 72 10.75 10.39 1.33
N LYS A 73 10.43 11.01 0.20
CA LYS A 73 10.31 12.46 0.04
C LYS A 73 8.89 12.95 0.34
N LYS A 74 7.89 12.17 -0.09
CA LYS A 74 6.47 12.49 0.12
C LYS A 74 5.72 11.27 0.63
N MET A 75 4.91 11.49 1.66
CA MET A 75 3.97 10.50 2.18
C MET A 75 2.53 10.94 1.96
N ILE A 76 1.71 10.12 1.30
CA ILE A 76 0.27 10.29 1.21
C ILE A 76 -0.36 9.26 2.14
N ALA A 77 -0.92 9.70 3.27
CA ALA A 77 -1.41 8.83 4.33
C ALA A 77 -2.65 9.39 5.00
N SER A 78 -3.36 8.53 5.71
CA SER A 78 -4.51 8.95 6.53
C SER A 78 -4.15 9.14 8.01
N TYR A 79 -2.96 8.71 8.41
CA TYR A 79 -2.57 8.69 9.82
C TYR A 79 -1.05 8.76 9.96
N VAL A 80 -0.55 9.67 10.78
CA VAL A 80 0.88 9.77 11.12
C VAL A 80 1.26 8.65 12.08
N GLY A 81 0.42 8.39 13.05
CA GLY A 81 0.47 7.23 13.90
C GLY A 81 1.50 7.26 15.00
N GLU A 82 1.97 6.07 15.38
CA GLU A 82 2.93 5.81 16.46
C GLU A 82 4.36 5.73 15.91
N ASN A 83 4.67 6.60 14.93
CA ASN A 83 5.99 6.71 14.30
C ASN A 83 6.56 8.09 14.60
N LYS A 84 7.51 8.16 15.54
CA LYS A 84 8.14 9.41 15.98
C LYS A 84 9.01 10.04 14.90
N ILE A 85 9.64 9.21 14.07
CA ILE A 85 10.45 9.68 12.95
C ILE A 85 9.55 10.37 11.92
N PHE A 86 8.36 9.80 11.64
CA PHE A 86 7.38 10.41 10.77
C PHE A 86 6.95 11.78 11.31
N GLU A 87 6.57 11.84 12.59
CA GLU A 87 6.18 13.08 13.24
C GLU A 87 7.30 14.15 13.17
N GLN A 88 8.52 13.78 13.50
CA GLN A 88 9.67 14.69 13.48
C GLN A 88 9.97 15.23 12.09
N GLN A 89 10.02 14.37 11.07
CA GLN A 89 10.29 14.77 9.69
C GLN A 89 9.16 15.62 9.11
N PHE A 90 7.92 15.37 9.49
CA PHE A 90 6.78 16.20 9.11
C PHE A 90 6.86 17.59 9.75
N LEU A 91 7.08 17.68 11.07
CA LEU A 91 7.14 18.95 11.79
C LEU A 91 8.35 19.80 11.39
N SER A 92 9.46 19.18 11.03
CA SER A 92 10.66 19.90 10.54
C SER A 92 10.56 20.36 9.09
N GLY A 93 9.54 19.89 8.35
CA GLY A 93 9.39 20.15 6.91
C GLY A 93 10.35 19.34 6.02
N GLU A 94 11.03 18.34 6.56
CA GLU A 94 11.92 17.46 5.82
C GLU A 94 11.12 16.47 4.94
N LEU A 95 9.94 16.03 5.42
CA LEU A 95 9.02 15.15 4.73
C LEU A 95 7.78 15.90 4.28
N GLU A 96 7.48 15.89 2.99
CA GLU A 96 6.18 16.32 2.50
C GLU A 96 5.09 15.32 2.90
N VAL A 97 4.04 15.79 3.56
CA VAL A 97 2.94 14.94 3.99
C VAL A 97 1.60 15.46 3.45
N GLU A 98 0.91 14.61 2.72
CA GLU A 98 -0.47 14.83 2.29
C GLU A 98 -1.39 13.97 3.16
N LEU A 99 -1.96 14.58 4.20
CA LEU A 99 -2.96 13.90 5.04
C LEU A 99 -4.30 13.86 4.30
N THR A 100 -4.78 12.66 4.07
CA THR A 100 -6.03 12.38 3.36
C THR A 100 -6.96 11.59 4.30
N PRO A 101 -8.25 11.97 4.46
CA PRO A 101 -9.18 11.16 5.23
C PRO A 101 -9.19 9.71 4.76
N GLN A 102 -9.20 8.76 5.69
CA GLN A 102 -8.94 7.34 5.38
C GLN A 102 -9.85 6.77 4.29
N GLY A 103 -11.16 7.03 4.39
CA GLY A 103 -12.11 6.58 3.35
C GLY A 103 -11.84 7.23 2.00
N THR A 104 -11.44 8.50 1.98
CA THR A 104 -11.05 9.22 0.77
C THR A 104 -9.75 8.64 0.18
N LEU A 105 -8.76 8.33 1.02
CA LEU A 105 -7.53 7.66 0.58
C LEU A 105 -7.83 6.31 -0.07
N ALA A 106 -8.65 5.48 0.57
CA ALA A 106 -9.06 4.20 0.03
C ALA A 106 -9.76 4.35 -1.34
N GLU A 107 -10.68 5.32 -1.46
CA GLU A 107 -11.41 5.55 -2.70
C GLU A 107 -10.51 6.16 -3.80
N ARG A 108 -9.56 7.03 -3.46
CA ARG A 108 -8.57 7.57 -4.40
C ARG A 108 -7.71 6.44 -5.00
N ILE A 109 -7.26 5.49 -4.17
CA ILE A 109 -6.50 4.30 -4.61
C ILE A 109 -7.39 3.42 -5.49
N ARG A 110 -8.64 3.15 -5.05
CA ARG A 110 -9.60 2.35 -5.82
C ARG A 110 -9.90 2.99 -7.17
N ALA A 111 -10.20 4.28 -7.19
CA ALA A 111 -10.52 5.04 -8.40
C ALA A 111 -9.35 4.98 -9.40
N GLY A 112 -8.12 5.24 -8.95
CA GLY A 112 -6.94 5.15 -9.79
C GLY A 112 -6.76 3.77 -10.40
N GLY A 113 -6.89 2.71 -9.57
CA GLY A 113 -6.79 1.32 -10.02
C GLY A 113 -7.91 0.89 -10.99
N ALA A 114 -9.07 1.55 -10.94
CA ALA A 114 -10.19 1.33 -11.85
C ALA A 114 -10.17 2.24 -13.10
N GLY A 115 -9.13 3.07 -13.28
CA GLY A 115 -9.04 4.01 -14.39
C GLY A 115 -9.98 5.23 -14.26
N ILE A 116 -10.47 5.50 -13.04
CA ILE A 116 -11.32 6.66 -12.74
C ILE A 116 -10.43 7.82 -12.31
N PRO A 117 -10.36 8.93 -13.05
CA PRO A 117 -9.40 10.00 -12.79
C PRO A 117 -9.71 10.80 -11.53
N GLY A 118 -10.96 10.80 -11.08
CA GLY A 118 -11.40 11.51 -9.89
C GLY A 118 -12.87 11.28 -9.59
N PHE A 119 -13.26 11.68 -8.37
CA PHE A 119 -14.64 11.57 -7.88
C PHE A 119 -14.94 12.71 -6.93
N TYR A 120 -16.22 13.01 -6.73
CA TYR A 120 -16.68 14.00 -5.76
C TYR A 120 -17.04 13.35 -4.43
N THR A 121 -16.60 13.97 -3.34
CA THR A 121 -16.93 13.51 -1.97
C THR A 121 -17.29 14.71 -1.08
N ALA A 122 -18.21 14.48 -0.15
CA ALA A 122 -18.54 15.48 0.88
C ALA A 122 -17.51 15.50 2.03
N THR A 123 -16.65 14.46 2.13
CA THR A 123 -15.64 14.36 3.18
C THR A 123 -14.58 15.44 2.99
N GLY A 124 -14.35 16.25 4.03
CA GLY A 124 -13.37 17.33 3.99
C GLY A 124 -13.92 18.70 3.56
N VAL A 125 -15.17 18.79 3.10
CA VAL A 125 -15.81 20.09 2.81
C VAL A 125 -15.80 20.99 4.05
N GLY A 126 -15.39 22.27 3.88
CA GLY A 126 -15.30 23.22 5.00
C GLY A 126 -14.07 23.03 5.92
N THR A 127 -13.14 22.21 5.52
CA THR A 127 -11.86 22.00 6.24
C THR A 127 -10.66 22.38 5.36
N PRO A 128 -9.43 22.50 5.90
CA PRO A 128 -8.23 22.75 5.11
C PRO A 128 -8.00 21.73 3.96
N ILE A 129 -8.57 20.53 4.07
CA ILE A 129 -8.50 19.51 3.02
C ILE A 129 -9.18 19.96 1.72
N ALA A 130 -10.17 20.85 1.79
CA ALA A 130 -10.88 21.37 0.63
C ALA A 130 -10.12 22.50 -0.09
N GLU A 131 -9.08 23.06 0.50
CA GLU A 131 -8.36 24.20 -0.07
C GLU A 131 -7.76 23.86 -1.44
N GLY A 132 -8.03 24.72 -2.43
CA GLY A 132 -7.55 24.55 -3.80
C GLY A 132 -8.23 23.43 -4.61
N LYS A 133 -9.21 22.74 -4.05
CA LYS A 133 -9.98 21.70 -4.76
C LYS A 133 -11.24 22.28 -5.39
N GLU A 134 -11.62 21.74 -6.55
CA GLU A 134 -12.89 22.06 -7.20
C GLU A 134 -14.06 21.66 -6.30
N VAL A 135 -15.01 22.57 -6.13
CA VAL A 135 -16.27 22.33 -5.39
C VAL A 135 -17.42 22.23 -6.38
N LYS A 136 -18.29 21.25 -6.19
CA LYS A 136 -19.51 21.07 -6.97
C LYS A 136 -20.70 20.76 -6.06
N VAL A 137 -21.83 21.37 -6.38
CA VAL A 137 -23.07 21.15 -5.62
C VAL A 137 -23.87 20.02 -6.27
N PHE A 138 -24.27 19.05 -5.45
CA PHE A 138 -25.24 18.01 -5.81
C PHE A 138 -26.35 18.01 -4.76
N ASP A 139 -27.59 18.14 -5.20
CA ASP A 139 -28.79 18.15 -4.34
C ASP A 139 -28.68 19.15 -3.16
N GLY A 140 -28.15 20.35 -3.44
CA GLY A 140 -27.98 21.41 -2.44
C GLY A 140 -26.85 21.18 -1.42
N LYS A 141 -25.98 20.20 -1.64
CA LYS A 141 -24.85 19.87 -0.76
C LYS A 141 -23.53 19.98 -1.52
N ASP A 142 -22.53 20.60 -0.87
CA ASP A 142 -21.19 20.75 -1.44
C ASP A 142 -20.40 19.44 -1.40
N TYR A 143 -19.63 19.24 -2.47
CA TYR A 143 -18.66 18.14 -2.63
C TYR A 143 -17.37 18.69 -3.20
N ILE A 144 -16.24 18.09 -2.83
CA ILE A 144 -14.93 18.41 -3.38
C ILE A 144 -14.46 17.30 -4.32
N LEU A 145 -13.72 17.69 -5.36
CA LEU A 145 -13.11 16.77 -6.30
C LEU A 145 -11.83 16.18 -5.70
N GLU A 146 -11.80 14.86 -5.59
CA GLU A 146 -10.60 14.09 -5.25
C GLU A 146 -10.07 13.34 -6.46
N LYS A 147 -8.73 13.35 -6.65
CA LYS A 147 -8.10 12.68 -7.80
C LYS A 147 -7.74 11.24 -7.45
N GLY A 148 -7.93 10.33 -8.40
CA GLY A 148 -7.47 8.96 -8.30
C GLY A 148 -5.93 8.87 -8.16
N ILE A 149 -5.46 7.86 -7.44
CA ILE A 149 -4.02 7.61 -7.23
C ILE A 149 -3.62 6.37 -8.03
N VAL A 150 -2.59 6.53 -8.85
CA VAL A 150 -1.91 5.42 -9.55
C VAL A 150 -0.44 5.50 -9.20
N GLY A 151 0.13 4.38 -8.73
CA GLY A 151 1.57 4.26 -8.47
C GLY A 151 2.32 3.66 -9.64
N ASP A 152 3.62 3.94 -9.73
CA ASP A 152 4.50 3.23 -10.65
C ASP A 152 4.63 1.78 -10.23
N PHE A 153 4.67 1.57 -8.91
CA PHE A 153 4.66 0.24 -8.29
C PHE A 153 3.60 0.14 -7.20
N ALA A 154 3.14 -1.10 -6.96
CA ALA A 154 2.43 -1.46 -5.75
C ALA A 154 3.13 -2.62 -5.05
N LEU A 155 3.31 -2.52 -3.74
CA LEU A 155 3.80 -3.59 -2.88
C LEU A 155 2.65 -4.08 -2.01
N VAL A 156 2.28 -5.34 -2.14
CA VAL A 156 1.14 -5.91 -1.42
C VAL A 156 1.49 -7.23 -0.75
N LYS A 157 0.79 -7.54 0.34
CA LYS A 157 0.88 -8.82 1.03
C LYS A 157 -0.41 -9.61 0.83
N ALA A 158 -0.27 -10.87 0.39
CA ALA A 158 -1.39 -11.80 0.37
C ALA A 158 -1.08 -13.07 1.16
N TRP A 159 -2.10 -13.89 1.41
CA TRP A 159 -1.91 -15.20 2.01
C TRP A 159 -1.43 -16.19 0.97
N LYS A 160 -2.19 -16.34 -0.13
CA LYS A 160 -1.87 -17.27 -1.20
C LYS A 160 -1.87 -16.56 -2.55
N ALA A 161 -1.03 -17.04 -3.45
CA ALA A 161 -1.13 -16.75 -4.88
C ALA A 161 -1.03 -18.04 -5.69
N ASP A 162 -1.70 -18.08 -6.83
CA ASP A 162 -1.35 -19.05 -7.86
C ASP A 162 -0.25 -18.49 -8.80
N LYS A 163 0.30 -19.32 -9.67
CA LYS A 163 1.36 -18.92 -10.62
C LYS A 163 0.91 -17.91 -11.68
N LEU A 164 -0.40 -17.66 -11.81
CA LEU A 164 -0.96 -16.60 -12.66
C LEU A 164 -1.12 -15.27 -11.91
N GLY A 165 -0.84 -15.25 -10.60
CA GLY A 165 -0.92 -14.07 -9.77
C GLY A 165 -2.31 -13.77 -9.21
N ASN A 166 -3.24 -14.71 -9.24
CA ASN A 166 -4.50 -14.60 -8.50
C ASN A 166 -4.21 -14.63 -7.01
N LEU A 167 -4.78 -13.68 -6.24
CA LEU A 167 -4.47 -13.54 -4.82
C LEU A 167 -5.68 -13.85 -3.92
N VAL A 168 -5.38 -14.51 -2.81
CA VAL A 168 -6.30 -14.70 -1.68
C VAL A 168 -5.69 -14.06 -0.45
N TYR A 169 -6.44 -13.17 0.22
CA TYR A 169 -6.04 -12.54 1.48
C TYR A 169 -6.68 -13.28 2.66
N ARG A 170 -6.09 -13.11 3.83
CA ARG A 170 -6.57 -13.79 5.04
C ARG A 170 -6.93 -12.79 6.12
N LYS A 171 -8.17 -12.88 6.64
CA LYS A 171 -8.68 -12.07 7.76
C LYS A 171 -8.43 -10.56 7.53
N THR A 172 -8.00 -9.84 8.58
CA THR A 172 -7.76 -8.39 8.54
C THR A 172 -6.58 -7.97 7.69
N SER A 173 -5.67 -8.89 7.31
CA SER A 173 -4.59 -8.60 6.35
C SER A 173 -5.09 -8.27 4.95
N ARG A 174 -6.38 -8.47 4.66
CA ARG A 174 -6.99 -8.02 3.40
C ARG A 174 -6.93 -6.51 3.26
N ASN A 175 -7.37 -5.76 4.25
CA ASN A 175 -7.35 -4.29 4.40
C ASN A 175 -7.15 -3.50 3.08
N PHE A 176 -6.09 -2.67 2.96
CA PHE A 176 -5.77 -1.89 1.77
C PHE A 176 -5.13 -2.68 0.62
N ASN A 177 -4.71 -3.93 0.86
CA ASN A 177 -3.98 -4.73 -0.13
C ASN A 177 -4.69 -4.90 -1.47
N PRO A 178 -6.01 -5.24 -1.55
CA PRO A 178 -6.68 -5.35 -2.83
C PRO A 178 -6.71 -4.05 -3.64
N LEU A 179 -6.90 -2.92 -2.96
CA LEU A 179 -6.95 -1.61 -3.60
C LEU A 179 -5.57 -1.22 -4.12
N ALA A 180 -4.53 -1.40 -3.29
CA ALA A 180 -3.15 -1.14 -3.67
C ALA A 180 -2.73 -2.00 -4.87
N ALA A 181 -3.10 -3.29 -4.88
CA ALA A 181 -2.78 -4.18 -5.99
C ALA A 181 -3.34 -3.71 -7.34
N MET A 182 -4.50 -3.06 -7.35
CA MET A 182 -5.11 -2.53 -8.57
C MET A 182 -4.47 -1.20 -9.03
N ALA A 183 -3.87 -0.45 -8.11
CA ALA A 183 -3.42 0.91 -8.35
C ALA A 183 -1.97 1.01 -8.83
N GLY A 184 -1.19 -0.06 -8.80
CA GLY A 184 0.17 -0.09 -9.33
C GLY A 184 0.21 -0.38 -10.83
N LYS A 185 1.06 0.32 -11.60
CA LYS A 185 1.39 -0.08 -12.97
C LYS A 185 2.10 -1.44 -12.98
N ILE A 186 2.93 -1.68 -11.97
CA ILE A 186 3.58 -2.97 -11.68
C ILE A 186 3.26 -3.31 -10.24
N THR A 187 2.53 -4.40 -10.04
CA THR A 187 2.20 -4.91 -8.71
C THR A 187 3.05 -6.10 -8.35
N ILE A 188 3.73 -5.99 -7.22
CA ILE A 188 4.57 -7.00 -6.59
C ILE A 188 3.82 -7.57 -5.39
N ALA A 189 3.47 -8.83 -5.45
CA ALA A 189 2.76 -9.52 -4.38
C ALA A 189 3.70 -10.46 -3.60
N GLU A 190 3.93 -10.13 -2.35
CA GLU A 190 4.57 -11.00 -1.38
C GLU A 190 3.53 -11.93 -0.76
N VAL A 191 3.74 -13.24 -0.81
CA VAL A 191 2.75 -14.22 -0.36
C VAL A 191 3.34 -15.26 0.60
N GLU A 192 2.49 -15.84 1.43
CA GLU A 192 2.90 -16.91 2.37
C GLU A 192 2.91 -18.30 1.71
N GLU A 193 2.19 -18.47 0.59
CA GLU A 193 2.07 -19.72 -0.12
C GLU A 193 1.85 -19.47 -1.61
N ILE A 194 2.59 -20.18 -2.45
CA ILE A 194 2.37 -20.21 -3.91
C ILE A 194 1.82 -21.58 -4.26
N VAL A 195 0.69 -21.62 -4.94
CA VAL A 195 0.01 -22.84 -5.36
C VAL A 195 -0.02 -22.99 -6.89
N GLU A 196 -0.36 -24.17 -7.39
CA GLU A 196 -0.51 -24.39 -8.81
C GLU A 196 -1.80 -23.72 -9.35
N VAL A 197 -1.81 -23.47 -10.65
CA VAL A 197 -2.99 -22.94 -11.33
C VAL A 197 -4.14 -23.95 -11.23
N GLY A 198 -5.29 -23.47 -10.74
CA GLY A 198 -6.48 -24.30 -10.52
C GLY A 198 -6.62 -24.85 -9.10
N GLU A 199 -5.65 -24.63 -8.22
CA GLU A 199 -5.77 -25.01 -6.80
C GLU A 199 -6.49 -23.96 -5.94
N LEU A 200 -6.55 -22.69 -6.40
CA LEU A 200 -7.42 -21.69 -5.78
C LEU A 200 -8.84 -21.87 -6.25
N ASP A 201 -9.78 -21.86 -5.31
CA ASP A 201 -11.20 -21.79 -5.65
C ASP A 201 -11.50 -20.48 -6.39
N PRO A 202 -12.00 -20.52 -7.63
CA PRO A 202 -12.24 -19.34 -8.44
C PRO A 202 -13.25 -18.36 -7.81
N ASP A 203 -14.19 -18.86 -7.00
CA ASP A 203 -15.17 -18.03 -6.31
C ASP A 203 -14.57 -17.30 -5.09
N HIS A 204 -13.39 -17.70 -4.63
CA HIS A 204 -12.67 -17.11 -3.50
C HIS A 204 -11.44 -16.30 -3.89
N ILE A 205 -11.23 -16.02 -5.18
CA ILE A 205 -10.17 -15.11 -5.63
C ILE A 205 -10.55 -13.68 -5.27
N HIS A 206 -9.72 -13.03 -4.46
CA HIS A 206 -9.97 -11.66 -4.00
C HIS A 206 -9.39 -10.59 -4.95
N THR A 207 -8.22 -10.85 -5.53
CA THR A 207 -7.60 -10.00 -6.54
C THR A 207 -7.23 -10.87 -7.75
N PRO A 208 -7.85 -10.61 -8.93
CA PRO A 208 -7.50 -11.31 -10.16
C PRO A 208 -6.04 -11.07 -10.56
N GLY A 209 -5.40 -12.10 -11.09
CA GLY A 209 -4.00 -12.05 -11.50
C GLY A 209 -3.66 -11.00 -12.55
N VAL A 210 -4.65 -10.49 -13.30
CA VAL A 210 -4.44 -9.41 -14.27
C VAL A 210 -3.83 -8.15 -13.65
N PHE A 211 -4.08 -7.91 -12.34
CA PHE A 211 -3.53 -6.80 -11.60
C PHE A 211 -2.15 -7.07 -11.00
N VAL A 212 -1.65 -8.31 -11.07
CA VAL A 212 -0.40 -8.72 -10.40
C VAL A 212 0.62 -9.13 -11.45
N GLN A 213 1.76 -8.47 -11.50
CA GLN A 213 2.82 -8.74 -12.46
C GLN A 213 3.91 -9.63 -11.88
N ARG A 214 4.14 -9.56 -10.55
CA ARG A 214 5.22 -10.28 -9.87
C ARG A 214 4.73 -10.88 -8.56
N VAL A 215 5.08 -12.13 -8.33
CA VAL A 215 4.73 -12.89 -7.11
C VAL A 215 6.00 -13.46 -6.50
N LEU A 216 6.18 -13.30 -5.18
CA LEU A 216 7.26 -13.91 -4.43
C LEU A 216 6.74 -14.63 -3.20
N LEU A 217 7.38 -15.74 -2.90
CA LEU A 217 7.21 -16.41 -1.62
C LEU A 217 7.99 -15.66 -0.56
N GLY A 218 7.31 -15.20 0.48
CA GLY A 218 7.93 -14.65 1.67
C GLY A 218 7.97 -15.70 2.77
N GLU A 219 9.07 -15.71 3.54
CA GLU A 219 9.29 -16.62 4.62
C GLU A 219 9.69 -15.89 5.90
N ASN A 220 9.59 -16.57 7.04
CA ASN A 220 10.05 -16.07 8.34
C ASN A 220 9.46 -14.68 8.70
N TYR A 221 8.15 -14.56 8.57
CA TYR A 221 7.42 -13.33 8.95
C TYR A 221 7.44 -13.13 10.46
N GLU A 222 7.74 -11.91 10.89
CA GLU A 222 7.61 -11.55 12.30
C GLU A 222 6.17 -11.19 12.67
N LYS A 223 5.39 -10.66 11.71
CA LYS A 223 3.98 -10.26 11.88
C LYS A 223 3.77 -9.42 13.14
N ARG A 224 4.62 -8.42 13.33
CA ARG A 224 4.48 -7.48 14.45
C ARG A 224 3.13 -6.78 14.42
N ILE A 225 2.65 -6.37 15.57
CA ILE A 225 1.51 -5.46 15.75
C ILE A 225 1.93 -4.34 16.69
N GLU A 226 1.38 -3.13 16.46
CA GLU A 226 1.78 -1.91 17.20
C GLU A 226 1.51 -2.05 18.69
N ARG A 227 0.37 -2.64 19.06
CA ARG A 227 -0.02 -2.86 20.45
C ARG A 227 -0.51 -4.29 20.63
N LEU A 228 0.09 -5.01 21.56
CA LEU A 228 -0.39 -6.32 21.98
C LEU A 228 -1.67 -6.15 22.81
N THR A 229 -2.82 -6.47 22.19
CA THR A 229 -4.14 -6.42 22.84
C THR A 229 -4.64 -7.79 23.29
N VAL A 230 -3.92 -8.88 22.96
CA VAL A 230 -4.23 -10.26 23.36
C VAL A 230 -3.28 -10.76 24.43
N LYS A 231 -3.80 -11.55 25.38
CA LYS A 231 -2.97 -12.16 26.40
C LYS A 231 -2.06 -13.23 25.78
N LYS A 232 -0.75 -13.24 26.18
CA LYS A 232 0.15 -14.34 25.83
C LYS A 232 -0.42 -15.65 26.42
N GLY A 233 -0.75 -16.62 25.57
CA GLY A 233 -1.14 -17.96 26.00
C GLY A 233 -2.46 -18.50 25.48
N GLU A 234 -3.19 -17.77 24.65
CA GLU A 234 -4.43 -18.23 24.00
C GLU A 234 -4.21 -18.31 22.47
N ALA A 235 -3.31 -19.16 22.02
CA ALA A 235 -3.12 -19.52 20.61
C ALA A 235 -3.35 -21.03 20.45
#